data_72616200872cc94aa6d7f51b398a40d6
#
_entry.id   72616200872cc94aa6d7f51b398a40d6
#
_cell.length_a   1.000
_cell.length_b   1.000
_cell.length_c   1.000
_cell.angle_alpha   90.00
_cell.angle_beta   90.00
_cell.angle_gamma   90.00
#
_symmetry.space_group_name_H-M   'P 1'
#
loop_
_entity.id
_entity.type
_entity.pdbx_description
1 polymer ?
#
loop_
_entity_poly.entity_id
_entity_poly.type
_entity_poly.pdbx_seq_one_letter_code
_entity_poly.pdbx_strand_id
1 'polypeptide(L)'
;MKPVESSWRQDALGQYIQSQEQVFCDKVVGNIFGFNALQLGMLEADLLKNCRIPYKIKLSEYQGDVCCDAEQLPIADSTIDLMLLPHVLDFSAYPQQALREAERVLVAEGYLVLTGFNPMSTWGLRRFFSKRCPSSGGLWQAHFFSLMRIKDWLHLLGFEVFSTQM
;
A
#
# COMPACT_ATOMS: atom_id res chain seq x y z
N MET A 1 -11.66 17.60 -3.92
CA MET A 1 -12.37 16.40 -4.45
C MET A 1 -12.06 15.27 -3.48
N LYS A 2 -13.02 14.49 -2.98
CA LYS A 2 -12.68 13.35 -2.10
C LYS A 2 -11.91 12.33 -2.94
N PRO A 3 -10.77 11.83 -2.46
CA PRO A 3 -10.01 10.86 -3.22
C PRO A 3 -10.84 9.62 -3.51
N VAL A 4 -10.74 9.14 -4.72
CA VAL A 4 -11.40 7.92 -5.22
C VAL A 4 -11.10 6.72 -4.31
N GLU A 5 -9.95 6.74 -3.64
CA GLU A 5 -9.50 5.74 -2.67
C GLU A 5 -10.43 5.54 -1.48
N SER A 6 -11.15 6.56 -1.02
CA SER A 6 -11.92 6.47 0.23
C SER A 6 -13.35 5.96 0.05
N SER A 7 -13.91 6.00 -1.16
CA SER A 7 -15.33 5.72 -1.36
C SER A 7 -15.70 4.24 -1.17
N TRP A 8 -14.84 3.30 -1.56
CA TRP A 8 -15.11 1.87 -1.47
C TRP A 8 -14.96 1.32 -0.03
N ARG A 9 -14.19 2.02 0.81
CA ARG A 9 -13.91 1.59 2.19
C ARG A 9 -15.09 1.77 3.13
N GLN A 10 -16.06 2.59 2.76
CA GLN A 10 -17.26 2.83 3.57
C GLN A 10 -18.28 1.70 3.48
N ASP A 11 -18.13 0.82 2.49
CA ASP A 11 -18.98 -0.35 2.32
C ASP A 11 -18.56 -1.47 3.30
N ALA A 12 -19.50 -2.37 3.61
CA ALA A 12 -19.24 -3.52 4.50
C ALA A 12 -18.07 -4.38 4.04
N LEU A 13 -17.88 -4.51 2.72
CA LEU A 13 -16.75 -5.23 2.14
C LEU A 13 -15.41 -4.49 2.40
N GLY A 14 -15.39 -3.18 2.22
CA GLY A 14 -14.21 -2.36 2.49
C GLY A 14 -13.78 -2.41 3.94
N GLN A 15 -14.73 -2.36 4.87
CA GLN A 15 -14.48 -2.50 6.30
C GLN A 15 -13.92 -3.90 6.64
N TYR A 16 -14.43 -4.95 6.01
CA TYR A 16 -13.91 -6.30 6.17
C TYR A 16 -12.46 -6.40 5.69
N ILE A 17 -12.16 -5.91 4.48
CA ILE A 17 -10.79 -5.90 3.92
C ILE A 17 -9.85 -5.15 4.86
N GLN A 18 -10.23 -3.95 5.29
CA GLN A 18 -9.46 -3.13 6.23
C GLN A 18 -9.16 -3.87 7.54
N SER A 19 -10.14 -4.60 8.08
CA SER A 19 -9.92 -5.40 9.30
C SER A 19 -8.92 -6.53 9.09
N GLN A 20 -8.95 -7.21 7.94
CA GLN A 20 -7.99 -8.27 7.61
C GLN A 20 -6.58 -7.70 7.39
N GLU A 21 -6.47 -6.58 6.71
CA GLU A 21 -5.20 -5.88 6.52
C GLU A 21 -4.60 -5.41 7.83
N GLN A 22 -5.41 -4.89 8.75
CA GLN A 22 -4.94 -4.51 10.07
C GLN A 22 -4.36 -5.72 10.82
N VAL A 23 -5.06 -6.86 10.82
CA VAL A 23 -4.59 -8.10 11.46
C VAL A 23 -3.28 -8.59 10.82
N PHE A 24 -3.16 -8.50 9.50
CA PHE A 24 -1.92 -8.85 8.80
C PHE A 24 -0.78 -7.91 9.16
N CYS A 25 -0.99 -6.60 9.05
CA CYS A 25 0.00 -5.59 9.39
C CYS A 25 0.47 -5.73 10.84
N ASP A 26 -0.45 -5.89 11.80
CA ASP A 26 -0.13 -6.07 13.22
C ASP A 26 0.82 -7.24 13.48
N LYS A 27 0.64 -8.35 12.75
CA LYS A 27 1.52 -9.51 12.86
C LYS A 27 2.93 -9.23 12.32
N VAL A 28 3.00 -8.50 11.19
CA VAL A 28 4.27 -8.22 10.51
C VAL A 28 5.03 -7.11 11.22
N VAL A 29 4.39 -5.96 11.46
CA VAL A 29 5.05 -4.76 11.98
C VAL A 29 5.49 -4.89 13.43
N GLY A 30 4.82 -5.74 14.21
CA GLY A 30 5.13 -5.95 15.64
C GLY A 30 6.52 -6.54 15.91
N ASN A 31 7.13 -7.16 14.91
CA ASN A 31 8.45 -7.80 15.00
C ASN A 31 9.56 -7.01 14.31
N ILE A 32 9.24 -5.87 13.71
CA ILE A 32 10.22 -5.02 13.02
C ILE A 32 10.71 -3.96 14.00
N PHE A 33 12.02 -3.79 14.02
CA PHE A 33 12.71 -2.78 14.82
C PHE A 33 13.38 -1.76 13.90
N GLY A 34 13.50 -0.54 14.38
CA GLY A 34 14.11 0.57 13.66
C GLY A 34 13.81 1.88 14.35
N PHE A 35 14.05 2.98 13.65
CA PHE A 35 13.83 4.34 14.16
C PHE A 35 12.66 5.02 13.46
N ASN A 36 12.51 4.82 12.15
CA ASN A 36 11.56 5.54 11.31
C ASN A 36 10.64 4.57 10.57
N ALA A 37 9.33 4.69 10.77
CA ALA A 37 8.32 3.96 10.02
C ALA A 37 7.46 4.93 9.20
N LEU A 38 7.18 4.56 7.96
CA LEU A 38 6.39 5.35 7.03
C LEU A 38 5.14 4.57 6.60
N GLN A 39 3.98 5.19 6.70
CA GLN A 39 2.75 4.74 6.05
C GLN A 39 2.39 5.72 4.94
N LEU A 40 2.32 5.25 3.71
CA LEU A 40 1.91 6.03 2.56
C LEU A 40 0.50 5.61 2.12
N GLY A 41 -0.43 6.56 2.13
CA GLY A 41 -1.84 6.29 1.83
C GLY A 41 -2.61 5.67 3.00
N MET A 42 -3.92 5.47 2.79
CA MET A 42 -4.85 4.79 3.72
C MET A 42 -4.81 5.33 5.17
N LEU A 43 -4.80 6.66 5.33
CA LEU A 43 -4.65 7.32 6.64
C LEU A 43 -5.83 7.09 7.59
N GLU A 44 -6.96 6.62 7.09
CA GLU A 44 -8.14 6.27 7.88
C GLU A 44 -7.89 5.02 8.76
N ALA A 45 -6.92 4.18 8.37
CA ALA A 45 -6.45 3.04 9.15
C ALA A 45 -5.05 3.32 9.69
N ASP A 46 -4.87 3.17 10.99
CA ASP A 46 -3.55 3.25 11.62
C ASP A 46 -2.86 1.89 11.59
N LEU A 47 -2.30 1.54 10.43
CA LEU A 47 -1.62 0.26 10.23
C LEU A 47 -0.30 0.16 11.00
N LEU A 48 0.23 1.28 11.47
CA LEU A 48 1.42 1.34 12.33
C LEU A 48 1.11 1.33 13.83
N LYS A 49 -0.16 1.13 14.23
CA LYS A 49 -0.60 1.20 15.63
C LYS A 49 0.24 0.30 16.54
N ASN A 50 0.47 -0.95 16.14
CA ASN A 50 1.18 -1.96 16.92
C ASN A 50 2.68 -2.05 16.55
N CYS A 51 3.18 -1.12 15.71
CA CYS A 51 4.59 -1.02 15.39
C CYS A 51 5.39 -0.49 16.58
N ARG A 52 6.55 -1.12 16.84
CA ARG A 52 7.49 -0.74 17.93
C ARG A 52 8.41 0.42 17.57
N ILE A 53 8.45 0.80 16.30
CA ILE A 53 9.27 1.92 15.82
C ILE A 53 8.70 3.22 16.38
N PRO A 54 9.55 4.07 17.02
CA PRO A 54 9.08 5.26 17.73
C PRO A 54 8.59 6.38 16.81
N TYR A 55 9.29 6.63 15.71
CA TYR A 55 8.92 7.70 14.78
C TYR A 55 8.06 7.13 13.65
N LYS A 56 6.81 7.60 13.58
CA LYS A 56 5.82 7.15 12.62
C LYS A 56 5.37 8.34 11.80
N ILE A 57 5.58 8.26 10.50
CA ILE A 57 5.25 9.31 9.52
C ILE A 57 4.10 8.80 8.65
N LYS A 58 3.08 9.63 8.44
CA LYS A 58 1.94 9.32 7.59
C LYS A 58 1.86 10.29 6.43
N LEU A 59 2.01 9.77 5.23
CA LEU A 59 1.97 10.53 3.98
C LEU A 59 0.78 10.11 3.12
N SER A 60 0.20 11.03 2.40
CA SER A 60 -0.71 10.76 1.28
C SER A 60 -0.79 11.96 0.35
N GLU A 61 -1.45 11.80 -0.81
CA GLU A 61 -1.65 12.90 -1.76
C GLU A 61 -2.48 14.07 -1.20
N TYR A 62 -3.41 13.79 -0.27
CA TYR A 62 -4.43 14.78 0.14
C TYR A 62 -4.47 15.07 1.63
N GLN A 63 -3.92 14.20 2.45
CA GLN A 63 -3.98 14.27 3.92
C GLN A 63 -2.73 13.67 4.52
N GLY A 64 -2.49 13.89 5.81
CA GLY A 64 -1.36 13.33 6.54
C GLY A 64 -0.42 14.38 7.11
N ASP A 65 0.72 13.93 7.59
CA ASP A 65 1.76 14.81 8.11
C ASP A 65 2.37 15.68 7.01
N VAL A 66 2.47 15.11 5.80
CA VAL A 66 2.90 15.80 4.57
C VAL A 66 2.10 15.25 3.39
N CYS A 67 1.69 16.15 2.48
CA CYS A 67 1.04 15.77 1.22
C CYS A 67 2.10 15.59 0.13
N CYS A 68 2.11 14.43 -0.52
CA CYS A 68 3.05 14.11 -1.59
C CYS A 68 2.51 13.03 -2.52
N ASP A 69 3.05 12.98 -3.73
CA ASP A 69 2.83 11.90 -4.67
C ASP A 69 3.68 10.67 -4.29
N ALA A 70 3.15 9.48 -4.52
CA ALA A 70 3.85 8.23 -4.25
C ALA A 70 5.13 8.08 -5.10
N GLU A 71 5.16 8.72 -6.25
CA GLU A 71 6.25 8.73 -7.21
C GLU A 71 7.38 9.71 -6.87
N GLN A 72 7.16 10.62 -5.87
CA GLN A 72 8.14 11.62 -5.45
C GLN A 72 7.98 11.90 -3.95
N LEU A 73 8.66 11.12 -3.14
CA LEU A 73 8.59 11.25 -1.68
C LEU A 73 9.53 12.35 -1.17
N PRO A 74 9.05 13.29 -0.34
CA PRO A 74 9.88 14.33 0.26
C PRO A 74 10.68 13.79 1.46
N ILE A 75 11.30 12.64 1.28
CA ILE A 75 12.07 11.89 2.27
C ILE A 75 13.48 11.69 1.71
N ALA A 76 14.49 11.83 2.57
CA ALA A 76 15.88 11.57 2.19
C ALA A 76 16.13 10.09 1.91
N ASP A 77 17.18 9.80 1.15
CA ASP A 77 17.58 8.44 0.81
C ASP A 77 17.97 7.67 2.08
N SER A 78 17.66 6.39 2.11
CA SER A 78 18.10 5.47 3.17
C SER A 78 17.82 5.96 4.59
N THR A 79 16.58 6.42 4.85
CA THR A 79 16.18 6.96 6.16
C THR A 79 15.04 6.17 6.82
N ILE A 80 14.32 5.35 6.09
CA ILE A 80 13.14 4.62 6.56
C ILE A 80 13.46 3.15 6.79
N ASP A 81 13.18 2.64 7.98
CA ASP A 81 13.39 1.23 8.35
C ASP A 81 12.20 0.34 7.95
N LEU A 82 10.98 0.89 8.02
CA LEU A 82 9.76 0.20 7.65
C LEU A 82 8.86 1.11 6.82
N MET A 83 8.44 0.64 5.64
CA MET A 83 7.48 1.33 4.79
C MET A 83 6.26 0.47 4.52
N LEU A 84 5.07 1.05 4.75
CA LEU A 84 3.77 0.45 4.42
C LEU A 84 3.16 1.17 3.22
N LEU A 85 2.81 0.41 2.18
CA LEU A 85 2.12 0.89 0.97
C LEU A 85 0.76 0.19 0.80
N PRO A 86 -0.26 0.55 1.61
CA PRO A 86 -1.58 -0.06 1.48
C PRO A 86 -2.29 0.46 0.23
N HIS A 87 -2.51 -0.43 -0.74
CA HIS A 87 -3.19 -0.15 -2.02
C HIS A 87 -2.59 0.97 -2.88
N VAL A 88 -1.43 1.50 -2.54
CA VAL A 88 -0.80 2.60 -3.28
C VAL A 88 -0.57 2.23 -4.73
N LEU A 89 -0.07 1.02 -5.00
CA LEU A 89 0.21 0.56 -6.36
C LEU A 89 -1.06 0.43 -7.21
N ASP A 90 -2.18 0.09 -6.57
CA ASP A 90 -3.46 -0.09 -7.26
C ASP A 90 -4.02 1.22 -7.82
N PHE A 91 -3.67 2.36 -7.20
CA PHE A 91 -4.18 3.68 -7.57
C PHE A 91 -3.12 4.61 -8.16
N SER A 92 -1.83 4.26 -8.07
CA SER A 92 -0.74 5.05 -8.66
C SER A 92 -0.79 5.02 -10.20
N ALA A 93 -0.51 6.16 -10.81
CA ALA A 93 -0.34 6.27 -12.27
C ALA A 93 0.95 5.57 -12.74
N TYR A 94 1.98 5.59 -11.92
CA TYR A 94 3.30 5.03 -12.22
C TYR A 94 3.80 4.10 -11.08
N PRO A 95 3.19 2.91 -10.89
CA PRO A 95 3.47 2.04 -9.74
C PRO A 95 4.92 1.59 -9.65
N GLN A 96 5.62 1.46 -10.78
CA GLN A 96 7.04 1.14 -10.80
C GLN A 96 7.90 2.29 -10.26
N GLN A 97 7.48 3.55 -10.49
CA GLN A 97 8.18 4.70 -9.96
C GLN A 97 7.97 4.80 -8.45
N ALA A 98 6.76 4.54 -7.97
CA ALA A 98 6.47 4.47 -6.53
C ALA A 98 7.33 3.40 -5.82
N LEU A 99 7.56 2.23 -6.46
CA LEU A 99 8.46 1.20 -5.92
C LEU A 99 9.94 1.63 -5.93
N ARG A 100 10.39 2.38 -6.94
CA ARG A 100 11.76 2.96 -6.95
C ARG A 100 11.96 3.99 -5.85
N GLU A 101 10.94 4.82 -5.60
CA GLU A 101 10.96 5.75 -4.48
C GLU A 101 10.98 5.03 -3.13
N ALA A 102 10.22 3.94 -2.99
CA ALA A 102 10.26 3.09 -1.82
C ALA A 102 11.66 2.50 -1.59
N GLU A 103 12.30 1.98 -2.66
CA GLU A 103 13.68 1.47 -2.58
C GLU A 103 14.67 2.59 -2.19
N ARG A 104 14.56 3.78 -2.77
CA ARG A 104 15.43 4.91 -2.50
C ARG A 104 15.40 5.35 -1.02
N VAL A 105 14.21 5.43 -0.43
CA VAL A 105 14.04 5.94 0.93
C VAL A 105 14.28 4.89 2.01
N LEU A 106 14.19 3.60 1.69
CA LEU A 106 14.45 2.52 2.63
C LEU A 106 15.96 2.39 2.91
N VAL A 107 16.29 2.11 4.17
CA VAL A 107 17.66 1.74 4.56
C VAL A 107 18.01 0.37 3.99
N ALA A 108 19.30 0.06 3.91
CA ALA A 108 19.75 -1.30 3.63
C ALA A 108 19.12 -2.26 4.66
N GLU A 109 18.54 -3.38 4.18
CA GLU A 109 17.77 -4.33 5.00
C GLU A 109 16.48 -3.75 5.62
N GLY A 110 15.98 -2.62 5.13
CA GLY A 110 14.67 -2.08 5.50
C GLY A 110 13.51 -2.95 5.00
N TYR A 111 12.37 -2.81 5.65
CA TYR A 111 11.18 -3.63 5.36
C TYR A 111 10.15 -2.86 4.55
N LEU A 112 9.67 -3.48 3.49
CA LEU A 112 8.56 -3.01 2.68
C LEU A 112 7.36 -3.93 2.84
N VAL A 113 6.22 -3.38 3.23
CA VAL A 113 4.94 -4.09 3.32
C VAL A 113 3.98 -3.51 2.30
N LEU A 114 3.49 -4.36 1.41
CA LEU A 114 2.56 -3.99 0.35
C LEU A 114 1.23 -4.71 0.57
N THR A 115 0.12 -4.00 0.44
CA THR A 115 -1.19 -4.61 0.23
C THR A 115 -1.77 -4.15 -1.09
N GLY A 116 -2.56 -5.01 -1.74
CA GLY A 116 -3.14 -4.73 -3.04
C GLY A 116 -4.23 -5.72 -3.42
N PHE A 117 -5.00 -5.39 -4.45
CA PHE A 117 -6.10 -6.24 -4.91
C PHE A 117 -5.59 -7.37 -5.79
N ASN A 118 -5.96 -8.60 -5.42
CA ASN A 118 -5.67 -9.77 -6.24
C ASN A 118 -6.64 -9.85 -7.44
N PRO A 119 -6.14 -9.81 -8.70
CA PRO A 119 -7.00 -9.94 -9.89
C PRO A 119 -7.68 -11.30 -10.01
N MET A 120 -7.11 -12.36 -9.40
CA MET A 120 -7.66 -13.72 -9.41
C MET A 120 -8.71 -13.94 -8.30
N SER A 121 -9.02 -12.93 -7.49
CA SER A 121 -10.10 -13.02 -6.52
C SER A 121 -11.47 -13.08 -7.20
N THR A 122 -12.47 -13.62 -6.49
CA THR A 122 -13.87 -13.65 -6.97
C THR A 122 -14.37 -12.24 -7.36
N TRP A 123 -13.81 -11.22 -6.75
CA TRP A 123 -14.08 -9.81 -7.03
C TRP A 123 -13.43 -9.33 -8.35
N GLY A 124 -12.21 -9.73 -8.61
CA GLY A 124 -11.53 -9.48 -9.90
C GLY A 124 -12.29 -10.12 -11.05
N LEU A 125 -12.76 -11.36 -10.85
CA LEU A 125 -13.59 -12.07 -11.82
C LEU A 125 -14.94 -11.38 -12.05
N ARG A 126 -15.62 -10.94 -10.99
CA ARG A 126 -16.89 -10.20 -11.09
C ARG A 126 -16.70 -8.87 -11.84
N ARG A 127 -15.60 -8.15 -11.65
CA ARG A 127 -15.27 -6.94 -12.40
C ARG A 127 -15.11 -7.23 -13.90
N PHE A 128 -14.45 -8.33 -14.25
CA PHE A 128 -14.24 -8.74 -15.64
C PHE A 128 -15.58 -9.00 -16.35
N PHE A 129 -16.56 -9.59 -15.65
CA PHE A 129 -17.89 -9.86 -16.20
C PHE A 129 -18.86 -8.66 -16.10
N SER A 130 -18.63 -7.71 -15.19
CA SER A 130 -19.47 -6.52 -14.98
C SER A 130 -19.05 -5.32 -15.83
N LYS A 131 -18.79 -5.50 -17.13
CA LYS A 131 -18.54 -4.38 -18.07
C LYS A 131 -19.69 -3.35 -18.18
N ARG A 132 -20.73 -3.43 -17.35
CA ARG A 132 -22.01 -2.75 -17.56
C ARG A 132 -22.40 -1.70 -16.51
N CYS A 133 -21.55 -1.35 -15.55
CA CYS A 133 -21.86 -0.26 -14.61
C CYS A 133 -20.74 0.78 -14.55
N PRO A 134 -20.80 1.84 -15.38
CA PRO A 134 -19.83 2.94 -15.35
C PRO A 134 -20.02 3.94 -14.20
N SER A 135 -21.00 3.75 -13.33
CA SER A 135 -21.46 4.78 -12.39
C SER A 135 -21.00 4.62 -10.94
N SER A 136 -20.20 3.63 -10.61
CA SER A 136 -19.66 3.46 -9.26
C SER A 136 -18.19 3.85 -9.26
N GLY A 137 -17.86 5.09 -8.88
CA GLY A 137 -16.49 5.56 -8.68
C GLY A 137 -15.76 4.72 -7.61
N GLY A 138 -14.47 4.78 -7.57
CA GLY A 138 -13.63 4.16 -6.54
C GLY A 138 -12.87 2.94 -7.05
N LEU A 139 -13.28 1.74 -6.70
CA LEU A 139 -12.60 0.48 -7.06
C LEU A 139 -12.46 0.22 -8.58
N TRP A 140 -13.28 0.86 -9.40
CA TRP A 140 -13.22 0.71 -10.87
C TRP A 140 -12.01 1.37 -11.52
N GLN A 141 -11.35 2.30 -10.83
CA GLN A 141 -10.14 2.97 -11.31
C GLN A 141 -8.86 2.26 -10.85
N ALA A 142 -8.95 1.31 -9.92
CA ALA A 142 -7.79 0.58 -9.42
C ALA A 142 -7.17 -0.30 -10.52
N HIS A 143 -5.86 -0.31 -10.58
CA HIS A 143 -5.08 -1.24 -11.40
C HIS A 143 -4.86 -2.53 -10.60
N PHE A 144 -5.27 -3.67 -11.13
CA PHE A 144 -5.02 -4.95 -10.48
C PHE A 144 -3.74 -5.58 -11.04
N PHE A 145 -2.75 -5.71 -10.20
CA PHE A 145 -1.50 -6.37 -10.56
C PHE A 145 -1.48 -7.80 -10.05
N SER A 146 -1.04 -8.75 -10.90
CA SER A 146 -0.82 -10.10 -10.43
C SER A 146 0.36 -10.13 -9.45
N LEU A 147 0.27 -11.02 -8.46
CA LEU A 147 1.33 -11.20 -7.47
C LEU A 147 2.69 -11.51 -8.12
N MET A 148 2.71 -12.29 -9.21
CA MET A 148 3.94 -12.58 -9.95
C MET A 148 4.58 -11.29 -10.49
N ARG A 149 3.78 -10.39 -11.07
CA ARG A 149 4.27 -9.12 -11.61
C ARG A 149 4.85 -8.22 -10.53
N ILE A 150 4.21 -8.14 -9.38
CA ILE A 150 4.72 -7.37 -8.24
C ILE A 150 6.04 -7.98 -7.75
N LYS A 151 6.12 -9.32 -7.61
CA LYS A 151 7.36 -10.00 -7.25
C LYS A 151 8.49 -9.75 -8.23
N ASP A 152 8.23 -9.79 -9.54
CA ASP A 152 9.22 -9.51 -10.57
C ASP A 152 9.77 -8.08 -10.41
N TRP A 153 8.90 -7.09 -10.18
CA TRP A 153 9.33 -5.71 -9.95
C TRP A 153 10.16 -5.56 -8.68
N LEU A 154 9.76 -6.21 -7.59
CA LEU A 154 10.52 -6.19 -6.33
C LEU A 154 11.90 -6.83 -6.49
N HIS A 155 11.99 -7.97 -7.16
CA HIS A 155 13.28 -8.63 -7.44
C HIS A 155 14.20 -7.77 -8.30
N LEU A 156 13.67 -7.05 -9.30
CA LEU A 156 14.46 -6.13 -10.12
C LEU A 156 15.04 -4.96 -9.33
N LEU A 157 14.38 -4.56 -8.23
CA LEU A 157 14.84 -3.54 -7.29
C LEU A 157 15.68 -4.09 -6.13
N GLY A 158 15.99 -5.39 -6.13
CA GLY A 158 16.81 -6.02 -5.10
C GLY A 158 16.07 -6.43 -3.82
N PHE A 159 14.73 -6.37 -3.79
CA PHE A 159 13.96 -6.83 -2.65
C PHE A 159 13.85 -8.35 -2.60
N GLU A 160 13.99 -8.90 -1.41
CA GLU A 160 13.66 -10.29 -1.12
C GLU A 160 12.25 -10.40 -0.53
N VAL A 161 11.44 -11.33 -1.05
CA VAL A 161 10.05 -11.52 -0.60
C VAL A 161 9.97 -12.62 0.44
N PHE A 162 9.79 -12.26 1.71
CA PHE A 162 9.76 -13.21 2.83
C PHE A 162 8.40 -13.84 3.08
N SER A 163 7.30 -13.11 2.86
CA SER A 163 5.95 -13.58 3.16
C SER A 163 4.95 -13.05 2.15
N THR A 164 3.98 -13.91 1.82
CA THR A 164 2.87 -13.52 0.94
C THR A 164 1.60 -14.18 1.46
N GLN A 165 0.52 -13.38 1.64
CA GLN A 165 -0.83 -13.87 1.94
C GLN A 165 -1.77 -13.43 0.81
N MET A 166 -2.73 -14.29 0.44
CA MET A 166 -3.76 -14.00 -0.55
C MET A 166 -5.14 -14.21 0.05
#